data_10d2e525ea79761ce9a01606370f275b
#
_entry.id   10d2e525ea79761ce9a01606370f275b
#
_cell.length_a   1.000
_cell.length_b   1.000
_cell.length_c   1.000
_cell.angle_alpha   90.00
_cell.angle_beta   90.00
_cell.angle_gamma   90.00
#
_symmetry.space_group_name_H-M   'P 1'
#
loop_
_entity.id
_entity.type
_entity.pdbx_description
1 polymer ?
#
loop_
_entity_poly.entity_id
_entity_poly.type
_entity_poly.pdbx_seq_one_letter_code
_entity_poly.pdbx_strand_id
1 'polypeptide(L)'
;MENLKGTVIGETESVCPVCLSRIKEQKIQYEDDVYLHKTCKEHGDFSVRIWKGLPSYNSWAPERKAAKDVYSITEVKKGCPYDCGICPDHRQHTCCVLLEITKNCNLHCPICFASSGEVNEEDPSLEEIKQ
;
A
#
# COMPACT_ATOMS: atom_id res chain seq x y z
N MET A 1 14.79 -26.72 8.30
CA MET A 1 13.51 -25.98 8.36
C MET A 1 12.42 -27.02 8.27
N GLU A 2 11.70 -27.25 9.37
CA GLU A 2 10.60 -28.22 9.42
C GLU A 2 9.51 -27.80 8.43
N ASN A 3 9.00 -28.77 7.67
CA ASN A 3 7.84 -28.61 6.78
C ASN A 3 6.59 -28.34 7.61
N LEU A 4 6.43 -27.10 8.07
CA LEU A 4 5.15 -26.63 8.61
C LEU A 4 4.13 -26.70 7.48
N LYS A 5 3.20 -27.65 7.56
CA LYS A 5 2.06 -27.74 6.63
C LYS A 5 1.10 -26.61 6.98
N GLY A 6 1.28 -25.45 6.34
CA GLY A 6 0.33 -24.34 6.46
C GLY A 6 -0.84 -24.50 5.51
N THR A 7 -1.96 -23.88 5.83
CA THR A 7 -3.14 -23.81 4.97
C THR A 7 -3.13 -22.48 4.19
N VAL A 8 -3.24 -22.57 2.87
CA VAL A 8 -3.40 -21.35 2.03
C VAL A 8 -4.81 -20.80 2.25
N ILE A 9 -4.89 -19.59 2.81
CA ILE A 9 -6.15 -18.89 3.13
C ILE A 9 -6.48 -17.77 2.14
N GLY A 10 -5.59 -17.47 1.20
CA GLY A 10 -5.84 -16.50 0.15
C GLY A 10 -4.63 -16.31 -0.75
N GLU A 11 -4.90 -15.76 -1.93
CA GLU A 11 -3.88 -15.40 -2.91
C GLU A 11 -3.99 -13.90 -3.25
N THR A 12 -2.86 -13.29 -3.55
CA THR A 12 -2.77 -11.90 -3.96
C THR A 12 -1.58 -11.69 -4.89
N GLU A 13 -1.36 -10.47 -5.30
CA GLU A 13 -0.16 -10.08 -6.03
C GLU A 13 0.64 -9.07 -5.20
N SER A 14 1.94 -9.14 -5.32
CA SER A 14 2.89 -8.29 -4.62
C SER A 14 4.08 -8.01 -5.54
N VAL A 15 5.11 -7.39 -4.99
CA VAL A 15 6.36 -7.15 -5.71
C VAL A 15 7.53 -7.84 -5.02
N CYS A 16 8.51 -8.25 -5.80
CA CYS A 16 9.80 -8.68 -5.26
C CYS A 16 10.47 -7.51 -4.53
N PRO A 17 10.95 -7.69 -3.29
CA PRO A 17 11.58 -6.60 -2.55
C PRO A 17 12.94 -6.16 -3.12
N VAL A 18 13.50 -6.94 -4.06
CA VAL A 18 14.81 -6.65 -4.66
C VAL A 18 14.67 -6.02 -6.05
N CYS A 19 13.94 -6.66 -6.97
CA CYS A 19 13.82 -6.17 -8.36
C CYS A 19 12.49 -5.48 -8.66
N LEU A 20 11.56 -5.40 -7.71
CA LEU A 20 10.23 -4.82 -7.83
C LEU A 20 9.33 -5.47 -8.90
N SER A 21 9.75 -6.60 -9.47
CA SER A 21 8.90 -7.36 -10.40
C SER A 21 7.64 -7.83 -9.70
N ARG A 22 6.50 -7.73 -10.39
CA ARG A 22 5.21 -8.21 -9.88
C ARG A 22 5.21 -9.73 -9.83
N ILE A 23 4.87 -10.29 -8.68
CA ILE A 23 4.86 -11.73 -8.40
C ILE A 23 3.61 -12.12 -7.62
N LYS A 24 3.21 -13.38 -7.77
CA LYS A 24 2.12 -13.96 -6.96
C LYS A 24 2.57 -14.16 -5.53
N GLU A 25 1.65 -13.95 -4.61
CA GLU A 25 1.84 -14.08 -3.18
C GLU A 25 0.69 -14.84 -2.56
N GLN A 26 0.99 -15.73 -1.61
CA GLN A 26 0.03 -16.53 -0.89
C GLN A 26 0.01 -16.16 0.59
N LYS A 27 -1.19 -16.09 1.15
CA LYS A 27 -1.40 -16.01 2.59
C LYS A 27 -1.50 -17.42 3.14
N ILE A 28 -0.57 -17.80 3.98
CA ILE A 28 -0.49 -19.14 4.56
C ILE A 28 -0.69 -19.05 6.05
N GLN A 29 -1.67 -19.78 6.56
CA GLN A 29 -1.94 -19.89 8.00
C GLN A 29 -1.23 -21.09 8.58
N TYR A 30 -0.50 -20.86 9.67
CA TYR A 30 0.12 -21.87 10.53
C TYR A 30 -0.45 -21.67 11.92
N GLU A 31 -1.29 -22.58 12.39
CA GLU A 31 -2.02 -22.44 13.65
C GLU A 31 -2.79 -21.10 13.69
N ASP A 32 -2.41 -20.19 14.60
CA ASP A 32 -3.02 -18.86 14.74
C ASP A 32 -2.20 -17.74 14.08
N ASP A 33 -1.07 -18.07 13.49
CA ASP A 33 -0.20 -17.12 12.79
C ASP A 33 -0.45 -17.14 11.28
N VAL A 34 -0.34 -15.98 10.61
CA VAL A 34 -0.46 -15.88 9.15
C VAL A 34 0.78 -15.25 8.55
N TYR A 35 1.24 -15.84 7.47
CA TYR A 35 2.42 -15.42 6.71
C TYR A 35 2.05 -15.08 5.28
N LEU A 36 2.71 -14.07 4.72
CA LEU A 36 2.77 -13.84 3.27
C LEU A 36 3.98 -14.56 2.70
N HIS A 37 3.75 -15.45 1.76
CA HIS A 37 4.79 -16.19 1.07
C HIS A 37 4.77 -15.89 -0.42
N LYS A 38 5.93 -15.57 -0.98
CA LYS A 38 6.12 -15.24 -2.40
C LYS A 38 7.45 -15.72 -2.92
N THR A 39 7.50 -16.07 -4.21
CA THR A 39 8.69 -16.56 -4.89
C THR A 39 9.02 -15.66 -6.07
N CYS A 40 10.20 -15.09 -6.08
CA CYS A 40 10.77 -14.43 -7.26
C CYS A 40 11.67 -15.41 -8.02
N LYS A 41 11.56 -15.46 -9.33
CA LYS A 41 12.38 -16.34 -10.17
C LYS A 41 13.87 -16.07 -10.06
N GLU A 42 14.24 -14.80 -9.82
CA GLU A 42 15.64 -14.37 -9.77
C GLU A 42 16.17 -14.30 -8.32
N HIS A 43 15.29 -14.01 -7.34
CA HIS A 43 15.72 -13.70 -5.97
C HIS A 43 15.20 -14.69 -4.92
N GLY A 44 14.53 -15.77 -5.36
CA GLY A 44 14.08 -16.85 -4.48
C GLY A 44 12.85 -16.52 -3.63
N ASP A 45 12.76 -17.19 -2.49
CA ASP A 45 11.59 -17.19 -1.64
C ASP A 45 11.67 -16.12 -0.55
N PHE A 46 10.53 -15.47 -0.32
CA PHE A 46 10.33 -14.51 0.75
C PHE A 46 9.13 -14.92 1.58
N SER A 47 9.27 -14.87 2.89
CA SER A 47 8.18 -15.14 3.82
C SER A 47 8.20 -14.14 4.96
N VAL A 48 7.07 -13.51 5.21
CA VAL A 48 6.91 -12.48 6.25
C VAL A 48 5.66 -12.75 7.06
N ARG A 49 5.75 -12.75 8.38
CA ARG A 49 4.59 -12.89 9.25
C ARG A 49 3.81 -11.59 9.29
N ILE A 50 2.51 -11.65 8.93
CA ILE A 50 1.60 -10.51 8.92
C ILE A 50 0.58 -10.53 10.07
N TRP A 51 0.43 -11.65 10.74
CA TRP A 51 -0.46 -11.81 11.89
C TRP A 51 0.11 -12.77 12.92
N LYS A 52 -0.15 -12.52 14.18
CA LYS A 52 0.28 -13.36 15.29
C LYS A 52 -0.86 -13.61 16.27
N GLY A 53 -1.22 -14.88 16.43
CA GLY A 53 -2.13 -15.33 17.48
C GLY A 53 -3.58 -14.89 17.33
N LEU A 54 -4.29 -14.81 18.45
CA LEU A 54 -5.72 -14.47 18.51
C LEU A 54 -5.95 -12.98 18.76
N PRO A 55 -7.08 -12.40 18.28
CA PRO A 55 -8.13 -13.02 17.46
C PRO A 55 -7.63 -13.47 16.10
N SER A 56 -8.33 -14.39 15.44
CA SER A 56 -7.90 -14.92 14.15
C SER A 56 -7.82 -13.82 13.07
N TYR A 57 -6.86 -13.96 12.14
CA TYR A 57 -6.69 -13.02 11.03
C TYR A 57 -7.97 -12.77 10.25
N ASN A 58 -8.74 -13.83 9.96
CA ASN A 58 -9.98 -13.72 9.18
C ASN A 58 -11.09 -12.95 9.91
N SER A 59 -11.12 -12.99 11.25
CA SER A 59 -12.10 -12.21 12.01
C SER A 59 -11.75 -10.72 12.06
N TRP A 60 -10.47 -10.37 12.00
CA TRP A 60 -9.99 -9.00 12.01
C TRP A 60 -9.94 -8.37 10.62
N ALA A 61 -9.51 -9.13 9.64
CA ALA A 61 -9.35 -8.68 8.26
C ALA A 61 -10.35 -9.37 7.32
N PRO A 62 -11.65 -9.04 7.42
CA PRO A 62 -12.64 -9.62 6.53
C PRO A 62 -12.28 -9.29 5.08
N GLU A 63 -12.61 -10.20 4.18
CA GLU A 63 -12.34 -10.04 2.75
C GLU A 63 -12.98 -8.75 2.23
N ARG A 64 -12.15 -7.81 1.80
CA ARG A 64 -12.61 -6.56 1.21
C ARG A 64 -12.82 -6.78 -0.29
N LYS A 65 -14.03 -6.51 -0.75
CA LYS A 65 -14.32 -6.50 -2.18
C LYS A 65 -13.57 -5.35 -2.82
N ALA A 66 -12.88 -5.64 -3.93
CA ALA A 66 -12.28 -4.59 -4.75
C ALA A 66 -13.35 -3.60 -5.23
N ALA A 67 -13.00 -2.34 -5.31
CA ALA A 67 -13.85 -1.34 -5.91
C ALA A 67 -14.15 -1.71 -7.37
N LYS A 68 -15.41 -1.65 -7.78
CA LYS A 68 -15.81 -2.02 -9.14
C LYS A 68 -15.58 -0.91 -10.15
N ASP A 69 -15.73 0.33 -9.73
CA ASP A 69 -15.71 1.50 -10.61
C ASP A 69 -14.72 2.53 -10.06
N VAL A 70 -13.44 2.34 -10.33
CA VAL A 70 -12.42 3.36 -10.06
C VAL A 70 -12.28 4.23 -11.28
N TYR A 71 -12.57 5.53 -11.11
CA TYR A 71 -12.34 6.49 -12.18
C TYR A 71 -10.83 6.62 -12.42
N SER A 72 -10.41 6.26 -13.63
CA SER A 72 -8.99 6.31 -14.01
C SER A 72 -8.66 7.68 -14.60
N ILE A 73 -7.62 8.31 -14.07
CA ILE A 73 -7.11 9.62 -14.55
C ILE A 73 -5.66 9.56 -15.03
N THR A 74 -4.98 8.43 -14.84
CA THR A 74 -3.59 8.25 -15.27
C THR A 74 -3.47 7.07 -16.22
N GLU A 75 -2.54 7.17 -17.19
CA GLU A 75 -2.23 6.11 -18.13
C GLU A 75 -1.23 5.12 -17.53
N VAL A 76 -1.33 3.85 -17.93
CA VAL A 76 -0.33 2.83 -17.61
C VAL A 76 0.77 2.86 -18.66
N LYS A 77 2.01 3.15 -18.24
CA LYS A 77 3.20 3.16 -19.11
C LYS A 77 4.16 2.02 -18.80
N LYS A 78 4.48 1.82 -17.53
CA LYS A 78 5.40 0.78 -17.04
C LYS A 78 4.70 -0.27 -16.16
N GLY A 79 3.48 0.02 -15.74
CA GLY A 79 2.72 -0.82 -14.82
C GLY A 79 3.14 -0.64 -13.35
N CYS A 80 2.43 -1.33 -12.47
CA CYS A 80 2.70 -1.33 -11.04
C CYS A 80 4.06 -1.98 -10.72
N PRO A 81 4.90 -1.42 -9.83
CA PRO A 81 4.65 -0.27 -8.95
C PRO A 81 5.13 1.08 -9.51
N TYR A 82 5.50 1.16 -10.78
CA TYR A 82 6.18 2.32 -11.35
C TYR A 82 5.23 3.46 -11.71
N ASP A 83 4.00 3.14 -12.08
CA ASP A 83 2.97 4.12 -12.42
C ASP A 83 2.00 4.27 -11.22
N CYS A 84 2.48 4.91 -10.14
CA CYS A 84 1.66 5.17 -8.95
C CYS A 84 0.70 6.34 -9.19
N GLY A 85 -0.53 6.02 -9.51
CA GLY A 85 -1.64 6.95 -9.73
C GLY A 85 -2.96 6.20 -9.79
N ILE A 86 -4.05 6.89 -10.06
CA ILE A 86 -5.35 6.26 -10.28
C ILE A 86 -5.40 5.79 -11.74
N CYS A 87 -4.74 4.67 -12.02
CA CYS A 87 -4.72 4.04 -13.34
C CYS A 87 -5.85 2.99 -13.48
N PRO A 88 -6.11 2.46 -14.69
CA PRO A 88 -7.15 1.45 -14.91
C PRO A 88 -6.99 0.17 -14.06
N ASP A 89 -5.76 -0.16 -13.66
CA ASP A 89 -5.47 -1.33 -12.81
C ASP A 89 -5.63 -1.05 -11.31
N HIS A 90 -5.93 0.19 -10.92
CA HIS A 90 -6.13 0.55 -9.53
C HIS A 90 -7.43 -0.06 -8.99
N ARG A 91 -7.35 -0.78 -7.87
CA ARG A 91 -8.48 -1.57 -7.34
C ARG A 91 -8.95 -1.12 -5.96
N GLN A 92 -8.45 0.02 -5.49
CA GLN A 92 -8.83 0.55 -4.19
C GLN A 92 -9.36 1.98 -4.34
N HIS A 93 -10.38 2.31 -3.54
CA HIS A 93 -10.82 3.69 -3.41
C HIS A 93 -9.88 4.48 -2.51
N THR A 94 -9.64 5.73 -2.87
CA THR A 94 -9.08 6.71 -1.94
C THR A 94 -10.11 6.96 -0.83
N CYS A 95 -9.78 6.59 0.39
CA CYS A 95 -10.68 6.76 1.53
C CYS A 95 -10.39 8.04 2.34
N CYS A 96 -9.21 8.61 2.17
CA CYS A 96 -8.78 9.83 2.86
C CYS A 96 -7.78 10.57 1.99
N VAL A 97 -7.95 11.85 1.87
CA VAL A 97 -7.03 12.76 1.18
C VAL A 97 -6.55 13.80 2.18
N LEU A 98 -5.24 13.95 2.29
CA LEU A 98 -4.61 15.06 2.99
C LEU A 98 -4.26 16.14 1.97
N LEU A 99 -4.88 17.29 2.09
CA LEU A 99 -4.62 18.44 1.25
C LEU A 99 -3.77 19.45 2.01
N GLU A 100 -2.50 19.57 1.63
CA GLU A 100 -1.58 20.57 2.18
C GLU A 100 -1.76 21.88 1.42
N ILE A 101 -2.53 22.81 2.01
CA ILE A 101 -2.88 24.08 1.38
C ILE A 101 -1.93 25.24 1.73
N THR A 102 -1.07 25.06 2.74
CA THR A 102 -0.05 26.05 3.11
C THR A 102 1.13 25.35 3.78
N LYS A 103 2.32 25.87 3.55
CA LYS A 103 3.52 25.55 4.32
C LYS A 103 3.89 26.64 5.32
N ASN A 104 3.16 27.75 5.31
CA ASN A 104 3.39 28.86 6.24
C ASN A 104 2.88 28.46 7.62
N CYS A 105 3.76 28.45 8.62
CA CYS A 105 3.43 28.06 9.99
C CYS A 105 4.24 28.89 10.99
N ASN A 106 3.58 29.33 12.05
CA ASN A 106 4.19 30.13 13.12
C ASN A 106 4.59 29.31 14.35
N LEU A 107 4.45 27.97 14.33
CA LEU A 107 4.70 27.12 15.50
C LEU A 107 6.16 26.72 15.66
N HIS A 108 6.96 26.71 14.60
CA HIS A 108 8.39 26.35 14.59
C HIS A 108 8.73 25.08 15.37
N CYS A 109 7.92 24.02 15.20
CA CYS A 109 8.14 22.74 15.88
C CYS A 109 9.53 22.20 15.53
N PRO A 110 10.30 21.68 16.52
CA PRO A 110 11.64 21.14 16.28
C PRO A 110 11.65 19.90 15.35
N ILE A 111 10.51 19.21 15.27
CA ILE A 111 10.25 18.15 14.30
C ILE A 111 8.89 18.45 13.68
N CYS A 112 8.86 18.67 12.38
CA CYS A 112 7.63 18.93 11.63
C CYS A 112 7.46 17.92 10.51
N PHE A 113 6.36 17.18 10.52
CA PHE A 113 6.01 16.20 9.49
C PHE A 113 5.85 16.84 8.10
N ALA A 114 5.19 18.00 8.03
CA ALA A 114 4.95 18.73 6.79
C ALA A 114 6.14 19.60 6.34
N SER A 115 7.24 19.64 7.12
CA SER A 115 8.36 20.57 6.88
C SER A 115 7.88 22.03 6.73
N SER A 116 6.84 22.39 7.47
CA SER A 116 6.28 23.74 7.48
C SER A 116 7.14 24.68 8.30
N GLY A 117 7.15 25.96 7.91
CA GLY A 117 7.91 27.00 8.58
C GLY A 117 7.65 28.37 7.95
N GLU A 118 8.55 29.30 8.14
CA GLU A 118 8.53 30.57 7.40
C GLU A 118 9.00 30.33 5.95
N VAL A 119 8.08 29.91 5.12
CA VAL A 119 8.32 29.72 3.68
C VAL A 119 7.70 30.92 2.98
N ASN A 120 8.50 31.67 2.23
CA ASN A 120 8.02 32.83 1.44
C ASN A 120 7.37 32.36 0.11
N GLU A 121 6.62 31.28 0.13
CA GLU A 121 5.84 30.81 -1.00
C GLU A 121 4.40 31.31 -0.86
N GLU A 122 3.80 31.71 -1.95
CA GLU A 122 2.38 32.07 -1.98
C GLU A 122 1.54 30.81 -1.82
N ASP A 123 0.51 30.90 -0.98
CA ASP A 123 -0.45 29.81 -0.83
C ASP A 123 -1.27 29.66 -2.12
N PRO A 124 -1.65 28.42 -2.51
CA PRO A 124 -2.43 28.20 -3.73
C PRO A 124 -3.79 28.89 -3.67
N SER A 125 -4.21 29.44 -4.78
CA SER A 125 -5.55 30.03 -4.94
C SER A 125 -6.66 28.98 -4.87
N LEU A 126 -7.89 29.43 -4.61
CA LEU A 126 -9.05 28.55 -4.60
C LEU A 126 -9.30 27.88 -5.97
N GLU A 127 -8.94 28.52 -7.05
CA GLU A 127 -9.04 27.99 -8.40
C GLU A 127 -8.05 26.85 -8.62
N GLU A 128 -6.83 26.99 -8.16
CA GLU A 128 -5.79 25.93 -8.21
C GLU A 128 -6.15 24.72 -7.35
N ILE A 129 -6.77 24.94 -6.19
CA ILE A 129 -7.21 23.85 -5.30
C ILE A 129 -8.38 23.06 -5.88
N LYS A 130 -9.21 23.68 -6.73
CA LYS A 130 -10.41 23.05 -7.32
C LYS A 130 -10.15 22.29 -8.62
N GLN A 131 -8.95 22.39 -9.18
CA GLN A 131 -8.55 21.65 -10.38
C GLN A 131 -8.22 20.18 -10.06
#